data_3f0687a0b4234f49efd7ae9e75dfab03
#
_entry.id   3f0687a0b4234f49efd7ae9e75dfab03
#
_cell.length_a   1.000
_cell.length_b   1.000
_cell.length_c   1.000
_cell.angle_alpha   90.00
_cell.angle_beta   90.00
_cell.angle_gamma   90.00
#
_symmetry.space_group_name_H-M   'P 1'
#
loop_
_entity.id
_entity.type
_entity.pdbx_description
1 polymer ?
#
loop_
_entity_poly.entity_id
_entity_poly.type
_entity_poly.pdbx_seq_one_letter_code
_entity_poly.pdbx_strand_id
1 'polypeptide(L)'
;MCGIMGYSGLRPPLPLLVSGLERLEYRGYDSSGVAFFDDFGALSVVRAVGKVGMLKDLVSDRVAQPGAAIGHIRWATHGGVTLENAHPHQSGPIVLVHNGIVENDQALRIHLRSCGIECLSETDSEVLSHLIRLEYEKDGVFPEAVRRALGHVEGSYALAILCQNDPADLVVVRNGPPLILGLGAGETFAASDIPAFLHFTRQVHPMDNGTIALIRHDEVRAGRLEQSLQDWTPPPSMTISWDPVFAEKGTYRHFMEKEIFEAPRAMMDTLSDRLSVSPVLPELDRLALGIPPVVAFVACGTSWHAGLFGRAFLEQAGIPAFVEIASEFRYRKLLLPKGSWVIGISQSGETADTIGAIEASRRAGFFTVGIANVPGSTLERECDLCLLTHAGPEIGVASTKAFQAQVSLLMMLSLALGEASPRPDLLDALLRAPHRLELFLESLSAESLDARVERLRQSRLVMFAGRGLDYPLALEGALKFKEITYRPADGYPGGELKHGPIALIEPGVTVVAPLVDRSLRAKEISNLREIRARGGYVLAIGPAIGKEGHEIWYDDRIGLPDDPPWSGVFQAAGVLQLLAYRVASALGNDVDQPRNLAKSVTVE
;
A
#
# COMPACT_ATOMS: atom_id res chain seq x y z
N MET A 1 -4.50 6.07 7.63
CA MET A 1 -5.56 5.02 7.58
C MET A 1 -5.65 4.31 8.90
N CYS A 2 -6.84 3.83 9.25
CA CYS A 2 -7.05 3.08 10.49
C CYS A 2 -6.87 1.58 10.30
N GLY A 3 -6.74 0.83 11.40
CA GLY A 3 -6.67 -0.62 11.41
C GLY A 3 -7.64 -1.24 12.40
N ILE A 4 -8.41 -2.21 11.95
CA ILE A 4 -9.34 -3.01 12.76
C ILE A 4 -8.72 -4.37 13.03
N MET A 5 -8.89 -4.89 14.24
CA MET A 5 -8.64 -6.26 14.63
C MET A 5 -9.80 -6.77 15.46
N GLY A 6 -10.56 -7.74 14.96
CA GLY A 6 -11.60 -8.47 15.66
C GLY A 6 -11.18 -9.91 15.92
N TYR A 7 -11.64 -10.49 16.99
CA TYR A 7 -11.42 -11.88 17.36
C TYR A 7 -12.68 -12.48 17.97
N SER A 8 -12.96 -13.73 17.66
CA SER A 8 -13.94 -14.56 18.35
C SER A 8 -13.41 -15.97 18.45
N GLY A 9 -13.28 -16.51 19.67
CA GLY A 9 -12.73 -17.84 19.88
C GLY A 9 -12.51 -18.20 21.34
N LEU A 10 -11.83 -19.33 21.56
CA LEU A 10 -11.67 -19.93 22.90
C LEU A 10 -10.41 -19.48 23.63
N ARG A 11 -9.54 -18.71 23.00
CA ARG A 11 -8.33 -18.17 23.64
C ARG A 11 -8.59 -16.79 24.26
N PRO A 12 -7.80 -16.38 25.28
CA PRO A 12 -7.83 -15.01 25.78
C PRO A 12 -7.59 -13.99 24.65
N PRO A 13 -8.51 -13.04 24.40
CA PRO A 13 -8.44 -12.19 23.21
C PRO A 13 -7.40 -11.08 23.28
N LEU A 14 -7.10 -10.53 24.49
CA LEU A 14 -6.25 -9.34 24.63
C LEU A 14 -4.84 -9.51 24.01
N PRO A 15 -4.09 -10.60 24.28
CA PRO A 15 -2.78 -10.79 23.67
C PRO A 15 -2.85 -10.89 22.12
N LEU A 16 -3.94 -11.48 21.60
CA LEU A 16 -4.15 -11.63 20.17
C LEU A 16 -4.47 -10.30 19.50
N LEU A 17 -5.36 -9.50 20.12
CA LEU A 17 -5.71 -8.15 19.63
C LEU A 17 -4.48 -7.24 19.64
N VAL A 18 -3.75 -7.17 20.77
CA VAL A 18 -2.54 -6.32 20.87
C VAL A 18 -1.52 -6.73 19.83
N SER A 19 -1.21 -8.03 19.68
CA SER A 19 -0.28 -8.52 18.67
C SER A 19 -0.74 -8.21 17.24
N GLY A 20 -2.03 -8.35 16.95
CA GLY A 20 -2.60 -8.00 15.65
C GLY A 20 -2.54 -6.50 15.37
N LEU A 21 -2.84 -5.67 16.38
CA LEU A 21 -2.76 -4.21 16.25
C LEU A 21 -1.30 -3.73 16.08
N GLU A 22 -0.33 -4.31 16.79
CA GLU A 22 1.11 -4.02 16.59
C GLU A 22 1.52 -4.27 15.11
N ARG A 23 0.99 -5.31 14.49
CA ARG A 23 1.24 -5.63 13.08
C ARG A 23 0.48 -4.77 12.09
N LEU A 24 -0.56 -4.05 12.54
CA LEU A 24 -1.30 -3.08 11.74
C LEU A 24 -0.82 -1.64 11.96
N GLU A 25 0.16 -1.40 12.84
CA GLU A 25 0.58 -0.04 13.25
C GLU A 25 1.07 0.82 12.08
N TYR A 26 1.53 0.21 10.99
CA TYR A 26 1.85 0.90 9.74
C TYR A 26 0.63 1.56 9.05
N ARG A 27 -0.60 1.24 9.52
CA ARG A 27 -1.85 1.83 9.03
C ARG A 27 -2.27 3.07 9.84
N GLY A 28 -1.82 3.21 11.07
CA GLY A 28 -2.16 4.34 11.94
C GLY A 28 -1.52 4.18 13.31
N TYR A 29 -1.28 5.28 14.00
CA TYR A 29 -0.57 5.31 15.30
C TYR A 29 -0.96 6.50 16.18
N ASP A 30 -2.03 7.24 15.86
CA ASP A 30 -2.44 8.43 16.61
C ASP A 30 -3.15 8.06 17.93
N SER A 31 -3.94 7.01 17.91
CA SER A 31 -4.54 6.41 19.10
C SER A 31 -4.86 4.94 18.85
N SER A 32 -5.00 4.19 19.94
CA SER A 32 -5.34 2.76 19.92
C SER A 32 -6.34 2.42 21.01
N GLY A 33 -7.06 1.32 20.85
CA GLY A 33 -7.95 0.85 21.89
C GLY A 33 -8.56 -0.50 21.60
N VAL A 34 -9.13 -1.11 22.65
CA VAL A 34 -9.76 -2.44 22.60
C VAL A 34 -11.06 -2.44 23.38
N ALA A 35 -11.98 -3.33 22.99
CA ALA A 35 -13.14 -3.71 23.76
C ALA A 35 -13.22 -5.23 23.88
N PHE A 36 -13.54 -5.71 25.07
CA PHE A 36 -13.55 -7.12 25.43
C PHE A 36 -14.49 -7.36 26.62
N PHE A 37 -14.88 -8.60 26.84
CA PHE A 37 -15.62 -9.00 28.02
C PHE A 37 -14.64 -9.35 29.15
N ASP A 38 -14.78 -8.69 30.30
CA ASP A 38 -13.95 -8.92 31.49
C ASP A 38 -14.37 -10.19 32.26
N ASP A 39 -13.68 -10.48 33.37
CA ASP A 39 -13.92 -11.65 34.20
C ASP A 39 -15.35 -11.72 34.77
N PHE A 40 -16.05 -10.60 34.83
CA PHE A 40 -17.43 -10.49 35.31
C PHE A 40 -18.45 -10.56 34.16
N GLY A 41 -17.99 -10.72 32.91
CA GLY A 41 -18.83 -10.69 31.72
C GLY A 41 -19.30 -9.29 31.32
N ALA A 42 -18.71 -8.25 31.89
CA ALA A 42 -19.03 -6.87 31.51
C ALA A 42 -18.17 -6.44 30.33
N LEU A 43 -18.76 -5.66 29.42
CA LEU A 43 -18.06 -5.13 28.24
C LEU A 43 -17.17 -3.94 28.66
N SER A 44 -15.86 -4.18 28.64
CA SER A 44 -14.83 -3.22 29.03
C SER A 44 -14.19 -2.56 27.79
N VAL A 45 -13.98 -1.24 27.85
CA VAL A 45 -13.34 -0.44 26.80
C VAL A 45 -12.07 0.22 27.36
N VAL A 46 -10.93 0.02 26.70
CA VAL A 46 -9.65 0.64 27.04
C VAL A 46 -9.12 1.38 25.83
N ARG A 47 -8.74 2.64 26.02
CA ARG A 47 -8.21 3.53 24.95
C ARG A 47 -6.90 4.15 25.37
N ALA A 48 -6.02 4.41 24.40
CA ALA A 48 -4.76 5.12 24.59
C ALA A 48 -4.52 6.10 23.43
N VAL A 49 -3.94 7.25 23.73
CA VAL A 49 -3.39 8.16 22.73
C VAL A 49 -1.97 7.73 22.42
N GLY A 50 -1.62 7.61 21.13
CA GLY A 50 -0.29 7.18 20.67
C GLY A 50 -0.25 5.73 20.18
N LYS A 51 0.95 5.21 20.03
CA LYS A 51 1.24 3.87 19.49
C LYS A 51 0.67 2.75 20.37
N VAL A 52 0.50 1.57 19.79
CA VAL A 52 -0.06 0.36 20.44
C VAL A 52 0.66 -0.02 21.74
N GLY A 53 1.96 0.30 21.86
CA GLY A 53 2.72 0.10 23.09
C GLY A 53 2.07 0.75 24.32
N MET A 54 1.46 1.94 24.19
CA MET A 54 0.74 2.61 25.27
C MET A 54 -0.51 1.83 25.69
N LEU A 55 -1.26 1.28 24.72
CA LEU A 55 -2.41 0.43 24.98
C LEU A 55 -1.99 -0.88 25.65
N LYS A 56 -0.89 -1.49 25.18
CA LYS A 56 -0.33 -2.73 25.73
C LYS A 56 -0.05 -2.61 27.23
N ASP A 57 0.55 -1.50 27.65
CA ASP A 57 0.82 -1.23 29.07
C ASP A 57 -0.47 -1.12 29.88
N LEU A 58 -1.53 -0.49 29.35
CA LEU A 58 -2.83 -0.32 30.01
C LEU A 58 -3.63 -1.62 30.15
N VAL A 59 -3.38 -2.60 29.28
CA VAL A 59 -4.10 -3.89 29.31
C VAL A 59 -3.27 -5.05 29.85
N SER A 60 -2.01 -4.83 30.24
CA SER A 60 -1.09 -5.88 30.72
C SER A 60 -1.63 -6.68 31.89
N ASP A 61 -2.31 -6.02 32.83
CA ASP A 61 -2.86 -6.61 34.05
C ASP A 61 -4.37 -6.91 33.95
N ARG A 62 -4.96 -6.72 32.75
CA ARG A 62 -6.37 -7.00 32.50
C ARG A 62 -6.58 -8.45 32.12
N VAL A 63 -7.65 -9.03 32.63
CA VAL A 63 -8.10 -10.37 32.26
C VAL A 63 -9.35 -10.23 31.40
N ALA A 64 -9.35 -10.90 30.27
CA ALA A 64 -10.49 -10.98 29.37
C ALA A 64 -10.97 -12.42 29.27
N GLN A 65 -12.29 -12.62 29.30
CA GLN A 65 -12.89 -13.92 29.04
C GLN A 65 -12.63 -14.33 27.58
N PRO A 66 -12.45 -15.63 27.29
CA PRO A 66 -12.56 -16.14 25.93
C PRO A 66 -13.89 -15.71 25.30
N GLY A 67 -13.88 -15.38 24.01
CA GLY A 67 -15.08 -14.94 23.29
C GLY A 67 -14.76 -13.84 22.28
N ALA A 68 -15.75 -12.99 22.05
CA ALA A 68 -15.65 -11.91 21.08
C ALA A 68 -14.92 -10.68 21.67
N ALA A 69 -14.04 -10.08 20.89
CA ALA A 69 -13.33 -8.86 21.26
C ALA A 69 -12.92 -8.08 19.99
N ILE A 70 -12.77 -6.75 20.11
CA ILE A 70 -12.39 -5.87 19.01
C ILE A 70 -11.29 -4.91 19.43
N GLY A 71 -10.47 -4.51 18.48
CA GLY A 71 -9.42 -3.53 18.67
C GLY A 71 -9.24 -2.63 17.45
N HIS A 72 -8.64 -1.48 17.67
CA HIS A 72 -8.48 -0.45 16.66
C HIS A 72 -7.20 0.34 16.85
N ILE A 73 -6.62 0.73 15.73
CA ILE A 73 -5.60 1.78 15.64
C ILE A 73 -6.12 2.87 14.74
N ARG A 74 -6.02 4.12 15.18
CA ARG A 74 -6.58 5.27 14.49
C ARG A 74 -5.51 6.08 13.78
N TRP A 75 -5.85 6.50 12.59
CA TRP A 75 -5.29 7.61 11.88
C TRP A 75 -6.33 8.72 11.83
N ALA A 76 -6.08 9.83 12.51
CA ALA A 76 -7.07 10.88 12.67
C ALA A 76 -7.35 11.61 11.35
N THR A 77 -8.59 11.50 10.88
CA THR A 77 -9.12 12.24 9.72
C THR A 77 -10.16 13.28 10.16
N HIS A 78 -11.03 12.92 11.11
CA HIS A 78 -12.06 13.76 11.70
C HIS A 78 -11.87 13.86 13.21
N GLY A 79 -11.80 15.07 13.75
CA GLY A 79 -11.56 15.32 15.17
C GLY A 79 -10.10 15.16 15.60
N GLY A 80 -9.72 15.84 16.68
CA GLY A 80 -8.38 15.84 17.25
C GLY A 80 -7.90 14.48 17.74
N VAL A 81 -6.60 14.39 18.07
CA VAL A 81 -6.00 13.19 18.69
C VAL A 81 -6.22 13.29 20.21
N THR A 82 -7.38 12.80 20.67
CA THR A 82 -7.80 12.80 22.07
C THR A 82 -8.35 11.42 22.46
N LEU A 83 -8.52 11.15 23.78
CA LEU A 83 -9.12 9.91 24.26
C LEU A 83 -10.59 9.79 23.88
N GLU A 84 -11.32 10.90 23.85
CA GLU A 84 -12.74 10.95 23.47
C GLU A 84 -12.94 10.53 22.01
N ASN A 85 -12.01 10.93 21.15
CA ASN A 85 -12.02 10.63 19.72
C ASN A 85 -11.38 9.27 19.38
N ALA A 86 -10.78 8.58 20.37
CA ALA A 86 -10.18 7.26 20.17
C ALA A 86 -11.26 6.16 20.14
N HIS A 87 -11.09 5.18 19.27
CA HIS A 87 -11.92 3.97 19.24
C HIS A 87 -11.49 2.98 20.36
N PRO A 88 -12.41 2.08 20.76
CA PRO A 88 -13.81 1.88 20.34
C PRO A 88 -14.77 2.94 20.86
N HIS A 89 -15.86 3.23 20.13
CA HIS A 89 -16.98 4.05 20.59
C HIS A 89 -18.09 3.19 21.16
N GLN A 90 -18.72 3.66 22.27
CA GLN A 90 -19.75 2.93 23.00
C GLN A 90 -21.03 3.75 23.12
N SER A 91 -22.17 3.09 22.92
CA SER A 91 -23.50 3.62 23.20
C SER A 91 -24.38 2.53 23.80
N GLY A 92 -24.68 2.65 25.11
CA GLY A 92 -25.41 1.61 25.84
C GLY A 92 -24.71 0.24 25.72
N PRO A 93 -25.41 -0.82 25.26
CA PRO A 93 -24.82 -2.15 25.10
C PRO A 93 -23.95 -2.31 23.84
N ILE A 94 -23.96 -1.34 22.93
CA ILE A 94 -23.26 -1.42 21.66
C ILE A 94 -21.88 -0.77 21.75
N VAL A 95 -20.86 -1.50 21.29
CA VAL A 95 -19.48 -0.99 21.17
C VAL A 95 -18.95 -1.32 19.77
N LEU A 96 -18.32 -0.35 19.10
CA LEU A 96 -17.80 -0.54 17.76
C LEU A 96 -16.46 0.15 17.50
N VAL A 97 -15.78 -0.36 16.49
CA VAL A 97 -14.63 0.28 15.81
C VAL A 97 -14.97 0.50 14.34
N HIS A 98 -14.44 1.56 13.75
CA HIS A 98 -14.77 2.02 12.42
C HIS A 98 -13.54 2.50 11.65
N ASN A 99 -13.41 2.03 10.42
CA ASN A 99 -12.55 2.61 9.37
C ASN A 99 -13.44 3.14 8.26
N GLY A 100 -13.27 4.38 7.86
CA GLY A 100 -14.06 4.98 6.77
C GLY A 100 -14.44 6.42 7.05
N ILE A 101 -15.43 6.91 6.32
CA ILE A 101 -16.02 8.25 6.45
C ILE A 101 -17.52 8.12 6.27
N VAL A 102 -18.28 8.63 7.26
CA VAL A 102 -19.74 8.79 7.18
C VAL A 102 -20.03 10.16 6.57
N GLU A 103 -20.39 10.19 5.30
CA GLU A 103 -20.58 11.44 4.54
C GLU A 103 -21.78 12.26 5.02
N ASN A 104 -22.83 11.60 5.48
CA ASN A 104 -24.03 12.24 6.01
C ASN A 104 -24.04 12.41 7.54
N ASP A 105 -22.86 12.43 8.21
CA ASP A 105 -22.75 12.47 9.68
C ASP A 105 -23.52 13.64 10.30
N GLN A 106 -23.49 14.81 9.69
CA GLN A 106 -24.19 16.00 10.18
C GLN A 106 -25.71 15.80 10.22
N ALA A 107 -26.29 15.19 9.19
CA ALA A 107 -27.71 14.89 9.13
C ALA A 107 -28.10 13.86 10.21
N LEU A 108 -27.23 12.85 10.41
CA LEU A 108 -27.43 11.82 11.42
C LEU A 108 -27.29 12.39 12.84
N ARG A 109 -26.37 13.32 13.12
CA ARG A 109 -26.28 14.03 14.40
C ARG A 109 -27.53 14.85 14.70
N ILE A 110 -28.11 15.52 13.70
CA ILE A 110 -29.39 16.25 13.87
C ILE A 110 -30.51 15.27 14.24
N HIS A 111 -30.59 14.13 13.55
CA HIS A 111 -31.54 13.08 13.87
C HIS A 111 -31.37 12.56 15.31
N LEU A 112 -30.16 12.22 15.74
CA LEU A 112 -29.87 11.76 17.09
C LEU A 112 -30.27 12.78 18.15
N ARG A 113 -29.99 14.07 17.92
CA ARG A 113 -30.45 15.15 18.82
C ARG A 113 -31.96 15.20 18.94
N SER A 114 -32.70 14.97 17.84
CA SER A 114 -34.17 14.91 17.91
C SER A 114 -34.68 13.72 18.74
N CYS A 115 -33.87 12.66 18.89
CA CYS A 115 -34.10 11.52 19.77
C CYS A 115 -33.57 11.73 21.22
N GLY A 116 -33.04 12.93 21.53
CA GLY A 116 -32.48 13.25 22.84
C GLY A 116 -31.07 12.70 23.07
N ILE A 117 -30.33 12.40 22.02
CA ILE A 117 -28.97 11.85 22.11
C ILE A 117 -27.98 12.90 21.61
N GLU A 118 -26.99 13.22 22.45
CA GLU A 118 -25.85 14.06 22.08
C GLU A 118 -24.60 13.21 21.91
N CYS A 119 -23.88 13.41 20.82
CA CYS A 119 -22.56 12.83 20.60
C CYS A 119 -21.51 13.63 21.37
N LEU A 120 -20.62 12.94 22.06
CA LEU A 120 -19.57 13.54 22.89
C LEU A 120 -18.27 13.76 22.13
N SER A 121 -17.98 12.89 21.15
CA SER A 121 -16.78 13.01 20.31
C SER A 121 -17.03 13.82 19.05
N GLU A 122 -15.93 14.26 18.45
CA GLU A 122 -15.94 14.94 17.14
C GLU A 122 -15.97 13.95 15.96
N THR A 123 -15.91 12.62 16.26
CA THR A 123 -15.80 11.59 15.20
C THR A 123 -17.17 11.25 14.64
N ASP A 124 -17.21 10.97 13.36
CA ASP A 124 -18.37 10.39 12.66
C ASP A 124 -18.71 8.96 13.15
N SER A 125 -17.73 8.28 13.73
CA SER A 125 -17.84 6.89 14.22
C SER A 125 -18.75 6.73 15.42
N GLU A 126 -18.82 7.70 16.34
CA GLU A 126 -19.72 7.67 17.50
C GLU A 126 -21.19 7.66 17.06
N VAL A 127 -21.51 8.36 15.97
CA VAL A 127 -22.85 8.42 15.40
C VAL A 127 -23.39 7.03 15.08
N LEU A 128 -22.53 6.16 14.53
CA LEU A 128 -22.88 4.78 14.19
C LEU A 128 -23.26 3.97 15.44
N SER A 129 -22.56 4.15 16.57
CA SER A 129 -22.86 3.43 17.81
C SER A 129 -24.24 3.79 18.36
N HIS A 130 -24.61 5.07 18.27
CA HIS A 130 -25.92 5.55 18.70
C HIS A 130 -27.04 5.08 17.78
N LEU A 131 -26.84 5.09 16.45
CA LEU A 131 -27.82 4.60 15.48
C LEU A 131 -28.11 3.11 15.69
N ILE A 132 -27.04 2.29 15.82
CA ILE A 132 -27.20 0.86 16.04
C ILE A 132 -27.92 0.58 17.36
N ARG A 133 -27.62 1.34 18.44
CA ARG A 133 -28.34 1.22 19.70
C ARG A 133 -29.83 1.51 19.53
N LEU A 134 -30.20 2.61 18.87
CA LEU A 134 -31.61 2.95 18.62
C LEU A 134 -32.37 1.85 17.87
N GLU A 135 -31.72 1.24 16.87
CA GLU A 135 -32.30 0.12 16.14
C GLU A 135 -32.38 -1.16 17.00
N TYR A 136 -31.38 -1.40 17.86
CA TYR A 136 -31.35 -2.55 18.77
C TYR A 136 -32.44 -2.47 19.84
N GLU A 137 -32.70 -1.30 20.37
CA GLU A 137 -33.75 -1.07 21.38
C GLU A 137 -35.18 -1.37 20.89
N LYS A 138 -35.40 -1.51 19.56
CA LYS A 138 -36.73 -1.82 18.99
C LYS A 138 -37.14 -3.29 19.18
N ASP A 139 -36.21 -4.24 19.01
CA ASP A 139 -36.51 -5.68 19.01
C ASP A 139 -35.45 -6.57 19.67
N GLY A 140 -34.28 -6.01 20.01
CA GLY A 140 -33.19 -6.74 20.66
C GLY A 140 -32.44 -7.71 19.73
N VAL A 141 -32.63 -7.64 18.41
CA VAL A 141 -31.97 -8.52 17.45
C VAL A 141 -30.71 -7.85 16.91
N PHE A 142 -29.55 -8.19 17.47
CA PHE A 142 -28.31 -7.44 17.27
C PHE A 142 -27.85 -7.33 15.81
N PRO A 143 -27.66 -8.42 15.01
CA PRO A 143 -27.21 -8.28 13.62
C PRO A 143 -28.24 -7.54 12.74
N GLU A 144 -29.52 -7.68 13.02
CA GLU A 144 -30.60 -6.99 12.30
C GLU A 144 -30.62 -5.48 12.61
N ALA A 145 -30.34 -5.12 13.86
CA ALA A 145 -30.19 -3.72 14.26
C ALA A 145 -29.03 -3.04 13.53
N VAL A 146 -27.89 -3.72 13.38
CA VAL A 146 -26.76 -3.24 12.59
C VAL A 146 -27.19 -3.01 11.14
N ARG A 147 -27.84 -3.99 10.52
CA ARG A 147 -28.30 -3.91 9.14
C ARG A 147 -29.26 -2.72 8.90
N ARG A 148 -30.23 -2.53 9.80
CA ARG A 148 -31.20 -1.41 9.69
C ARG A 148 -30.52 -0.05 9.89
N ALA A 149 -29.64 0.08 10.87
CA ALA A 149 -28.92 1.32 11.13
C ALA A 149 -28.08 1.75 9.91
N LEU A 150 -27.39 0.80 9.29
CA LEU A 150 -26.55 1.07 8.12
C LEU A 150 -27.34 1.41 6.86
N GLY A 151 -28.63 1.09 6.80
CA GLY A 151 -29.53 1.57 5.75
C GLY A 151 -29.75 3.09 5.73
N HIS A 152 -29.35 3.80 6.79
CA HIS A 152 -29.41 5.27 6.89
C HIS A 152 -28.05 5.95 6.69
N VAL A 153 -26.99 5.20 6.49
CA VAL A 153 -25.61 5.69 6.41
C VAL A 153 -25.15 5.81 4.97
N GLU A 154 -24.68 7.00 4.63
CA GLU A 154 -24.02 7.28 3.35
C GLU A 154 -22.51 7.39 3.56
N GLY A 155 -21.72 6.83 2.63
CA GLY A 155 -20.26 6.87 2.68
C GLY A 155 -19.61 5.48 2.75
N SER A 156 -18.36 5.45 3.20
CA SER A 156 -17.55 4.24 3.28
C SER A 156 -17.33 3.81 4.73
N TYR A 157 -17.43 2.51 5.01
CA TYR A 157 -17.20 1.98 6.35
C TYR A 157 -16.76 0.52 6.35
N ALA A 158 -15.81 0.21 7.22
CA ALA A 158 -15.56 -1.14 7.72
C ALA A 158 -15.74 -1.11 9.24
N LEU A 159 -16.53 -2.04 9.77
CA LEU A 159 -16.94 -2.06 11.16
C LEU A 159 -16.65 -3.42 11.81
N ALA A 160 -16.27 -3.39 13.09
CA ALA A 160 -16.40 -4.54 13.98
C ALA A 160 -17.16 -4.09 15.24
N ILE A 161 -18.18 -4.86 15.63
CA ILE A 161 -19.20 -4.43 16.56
C ILE A 161 -19.48 -5.54 17.58
N LEU A 162 -19.53 -5.17 18.85
CA LEU A 162 -19.93 -6.05 19.97
C LEU A 162 -21.23 -5.54 20.59
N CYS A 163 -22.00 -6.46 21.17
CA CYS A 163 -23.16 -6.17 21.99
C CYS A 163 -23.03 -6.81 23.38
N GLN A 164 -23.18 -6.03 24.46
CA GLN A 164 -23.12 -6.51 25.84
C GLN A 164 -24.10 -7.66 26.09
N ASN A 165 -25.28 -7.61 25.46
CA ASN A 165 -26.36 -8.58 25.68
C ASN A 165 -26.20 -9.85 24.84
N ASP A 166 -25.30 -9.82 23.82
CA ASP A 166 -25.01 -10.91 22.89
C ASP A 166 -23.50 -11.20 22.89
N PRO A 167 -22.89 -11.63 24.02
CA PRO A 167 -21.43 -11.66 24.19
C PRO A 167 -20.71 -12.68 23.32
N ALA A 168 -21.42 -13.64 22.73
CA ALA A 168 -20.86 -14.60 21.79
C ALA A 168 -20.72 -14.04 20.36
N ASP A 169 -21.40 -12.93 20.07
CA ASP A 169 -21.56 -12.39 18.73
C ASP A 169 -20.56 -11.28 18.43
N LEU A 170 -19.80 -11.46 17.36
CA LEU A 170 -19.04 -10.40 16.70
C LEU A 170 -19.69 -10.14 15.35
N VAL A 171 -20.20 -8.93 15.14
CA VAL A 171 -20.73 -8.51 13.84
C VAL A 171 -19.69 -7.66 13.15
N VAL A 172 -19.40 -7.98 11.88
CA VAL A 172 -18.47 -7.21 11.05
C VAL A 172 -19.15 -6.82 9.74
N VAL A 173 -18.82 -5.64 9.24
CA VAL A 173 -19.43 -5.08 8.03
C VAL A 173 -18.36 -4.44 7.16
N ARG A 174 -18.49 -4.57 5.85
CA ARG A 174 -17.64 -3.90 4.89
C ARG A 174 -18.45 -3.16 3.83
N ASN A 175 -18.10 -1.88 3.64
CA ASN A 175 -18.50 -1.05 2.50
C ASN A 175 -17.40 -0.01 2.21
N GLY A 176 -16.44 -0.34 1.36
CA GLY A 176 -15.27 0.47 1.01
C GLY A 176 -13.98 -0.05 1.66
N PRO A 177 -13.55 0.43 2.83
CA PRO A 177 -12.28 0.04 3.43
C PRO A 177 -12.12 -1.47 3.60
N PRO A 178 -10.91 -2.03 3.45
CA PRO A 178 -10.72 -3.48 3.48
C PRO A 178 -11.04 -4.08 4.84
N LEU A 179 -11.69 -5.25 4.81
CA LEU A 179 -11.93 -6.13 5.95
C LEU A 179 -11.85 -7.58 5.48
N ILE A 180 -11.04 -8.38 6.17
CA ILE A 180 -10.71 -9.76 5.79
C ILE A 180 -10.97 -10.65 7.00
N LEU A 181 -11.67 -11.76 6.80
CA LEU A 181 -11.84 -12.79 7.81
C LEU A 181 -10.69 -13.80 7.72
N GLY A 182 -10.10 -14.14 8.87
CA GLY A 182 -9.14 -15.23 9.03
C GLY A 182 -9.83 -16.40 9.73
N LEU A 183 -10.01 -17.51 9.01
CA LEU A 183 -10.78 -18.67 9.48
C LEU A 183 -9.83 -19.69 10.11
N GLY A 184 -9.81 -19.78 11.43
CA GLY A 184 -9.01 -20.72 12.22
C GLY A 184 -9.83 -21.89 12.75
N ALA A 185 -9.19 -22.85 13.40
CA ALA A 185 -9.86 -23.97 14.07
C ALA A 185 -10.36 -23.56 15.45
N GLY A 186 -11.67 -23.43 15.63
CA GLY A 186 -12.31 -22.96 16.86
C GLY A 186 -12.18 -21.46 17.10
N GLU A 187 -11.78 -20.68 16.10
CA GLU A 187 -11.60 -19.24 16.21
C GLU A 187 -11.69 -18.54 14.86
N THR A 188 -12.09 -17.29 14.86
CA THR A 188 -12.13 -16.44 13.68
C THR A 188 -11.58 -15.07 14.01
N PHE A 189 -10.82 -14.53 13.08
CA PHE A 189 -10.27 -13.18 13.09
C PHE A 189 -10.99 -12.31 12.05
N ALA A 190 -11.08 -11.02 12.32
CA ALA A 190 -11.53 -10.02 11.34
C ALA A 190 -10.54 -8.86 11.37
N ALA A 191 -9.83 -8.58 10.29
CA ALA A 191 -8.83 -7.54 10.28
C ALA A 191 -8.80 -6.74 8.99
N SER A 192 -8.27 -5.53 9.09
CA SER A 192 -8.08 -4.65 7.93
C SER A 192 -7.01 -5.14 6.96
N ASP A 193 -6.11 -6.03 7.42
CA ASP A 193 -5.06 -6.62 6.58
C ASP A 193 -4.62 -7.98 7.12
N ILE A 194 -4.16 -8.85 6.22
CA ILE A 194 -3.76 -10.24 6.48
C ILE A 194 -2.63 -10.37 7.52
N PRO A 195 -1.57 -9.52 7.53
CA PRO A 195 -0.49 -9.62 8.52
C PRO A 195 -0.94 -9.64 9.97
N ALA A 196 -2.10 -9.07 10.30
CA ALA A 196 -2.64 -9.03 11.66
C ALA A 196 -2.84 -10.43 12.27
N PHE A 197 -3.25 -11.40 11.47
CA PHE A 197 -3.58 -12.76 11.92
C PHE A 197 -2.87 -13.88 11.16
N LEU A 198 -1.94 -13.55 10.25
CA LEU A 198 -1.25 -14.52 9.38
C LEU A 198 -0.53 -15.65 10.16
N HIS A 199 -0.09 -15.39 11.38
CA HIS A 199 0.53 -16.39 12.26
C HIS A 199 -0.44 -17.43 12.82
N PHE A 200 -1.74 -17.14 12.77
CA PHE A 200 -2.78 -17.99 13.35
C PHE A 200 -3.50 -18.80 12.28
N THR A 201 -3.75 -18.21 11.13
CA THR A 201 -4.40 -18.89 10.01
C THR A 201 -4.00 -18.30 8.67
N ARG A 202 -3.96 -19.17 7.64
CA ARG A 202 -3.79 -18.79 6.22
C ARG A 202 -5.10 -18.95 5.43
N GLN A 203 -6.16 -19.45 6.07
CA GLN A 203 -7.48 -19.54 5.45
C GLN A 203 -8.15 -18.19 5.62
N VAL A 204 -8.43 -17.51 4.52
CA VAL A 204 -8.98 -16.16 4.54
C VAL A 204 -10.22 -16.05 3.67
N HIS A 205 -11.10 -15.12 4.04
CA HIS A 205 -12.19 -14.65 3.22
C HIS A 205 -12.15 -13.12 3.15
N PRO A 206 -11.67 -12.52 2.06
CA PRO A 206 -11.81 -11.09 1.82
C PRO A 206 -13.29 -10.74 1.65
N MET A 207 -13.84 -9.90 2.51
CA MET A 207 -15.24 -9.51 2.42
C MET A 207 -15.48 -8.61 1.19
N ASP A 208 -16.61 -8.77 0.52
CA ASP A 208 -17.05 -7.89 -0.56
C ASP A 208 -17.68 -6.59 -0.04
N ASN A 209 -17.76 -5.56 -0.88
CA ASN A 209 -18.51 -4.35 -0.54
C ASN A 209 -20.01 -4.64 -0.32
N GLY A 210 -20.62 -3.97 0.66
CA GLY A 210 -22.02 -4.15 1.00
C GLY A 210 -22.31 -5.49 1.69
N THR A 211 -21.30 -6.10 2.34
CA THR A 211 -21.46 -7.37 3.06
C THR A 211 -21.37 -7.20 4.57
N ILE A 212 -22.09 -8.06 5.25
CA ILE A 212 -22.14 -8.19 6.70
C ILE A 212 -21.91 -9.64 7.09
N ALA A 213 -21.19 -9.89 8.19
CA ALA A 213 -21.00 -11.22 8.73
C ALA A 213 -21.24 -11.25 10.24
N LEU A 214 -21.84 -12.36 10.71
CA LEU A 214 -21.96 -12.74 12.11
C LEU A 214 -20.94 -13.85 12.39
N ILE A 215 -20.14 -13.66 13.41
CA ILE A 215 -19.06 -14.55 13.83
C ILE A 215 -19.33 -15.03 15.25
N ARG A 216 -19.31 -16.35 15.43
CA ARG A 216 -19.38 -17.04 16.73
C ARG A 216 -18.30 -18.10 16.78
N HIS A 217 -17.16 -17.81 17.40
CA HIS A 217 -15.98 -18.67 17.39
C HIS A 217 -15.52 -18.99 15.94
N ASP A 218 -15.72 -20.20 15.45
CA ASP A 218 -15.42 -20.65 14.10
C ASP A 218 -16.65 -20.74 13.18
N GLU A 219 -17.84 -20.49 13.72
CA GLU A 219 -19.06 -20.39 12.92
C GLU A 219 -19.19 -18.97 12.34
N VAL A 220 -19.13 -18.88 11.02
CA VAL A 220 -19.27 -17.61 10.29
C VAL A 220 -20.44 -17.71 9.32
N ARG A 221 -21.35 -16.75 9.39
CA ARG A 221 -22.42 -16.57 8.40
C ARG A 221 -22.35 -15.17 7.82
N ALA A 222 -22.33 -15.07 6.52
CA ALA A 222 -22.20 -13.79 5.82
C ALA A 222 -23.26 -13.63 4.73
N GLY A 223 -23.64 -12.42 4.44
CA GLY A 223 -24.58 -12.05 3.41
C GLY A 223 -24.47 -10.58 3.01
N ARG A 224 -25.28 -10.17 2.05
CA ARG A 224 -25.41 -8.76 1.66
C ARG A 224 -26.22 -7.97 2.69
N LEU A 225 -25.95 -6.68 2.82
CA LEU A 225 -26.72 -5.78 3.72
C LEU A 225 -28.22 -5.75 3.40
N GLU A 226 -28.62 -6.00 2.16
CA GLU A 226 -30.02 -6.04 1.74
C GLU A 226 -30.68 -7.40 2.01
N GLN A 227 -29.91 -8.45 2.31
CA GLN A 227 -30.42 -9.79 2.56
C GLN A 227 -30.90 -9.98 3.98
N SER A 228 -31.90 -10.84 4.17
CA SER A 228 -32.35 -11.29 5.49
C SER A 228 -31.28 -12.19 6.16
N LEU A 229 -31.20 -12.13 7.49
CA LEU A 229 -30.32 -13.02 8.28
C LEU A 229 -30.46 -14.50 7.96
N GLN A 230 -31.65 -14.95 7.58
CA GLN A 230 -31.94 -16.35 7.25
C GLN A 230 -31.23 -16.82 5.98
N ASP A 231 -30.89 -15.88 5.09
CA ASP A 231 -30.26 -16.15 3.79
C ASP A 231 -28.71 -16.12 3.88
N TRP A 232 -28.15 -15.80 5.05
CA TRP A 232 -26.71 -15.76 5.23
C TRP A 232 -26.09 -17.16 5.24
N THR A 233 -25.00 -17.30 4.53
CA THR A 233 -24.30 -18.57 4.33
C THR A 233 -22.87 -18.51 4.83
N PRO A 234 -22.21 -19.66 5.09
CA PRO A 234 -20.78 -19.69 5.33
C PRO A 234 -20.02 -19.10 4.13
N PRO A 235 -19.10 -18.14 4.35
CA PRO A 235 -18.34 -17.54 3.26
C PRO A 235 -17.32 -18.52 2.66
N PRO A 236 -17.04 -18.43 1.35
CA PRO A 236 -15.96 -19.21 0.75
C PRO A 236 -14.61 -18.79 1.33
N SER A 237 -13.63 -19.67 1.38
CA SER A 237 -12.28 -19.35 1.83
C SER A 237 -11.24 -19.62 0.75
N MET A 238 -10.14 -18.88 0.81
CA MET A 238 -8.94 -19.11 0.02
C MET A 238 -7.72 -19.25 0.93
N THR A 239 -6.70 -19.95 0.46
CA THR A 239 -5.45 -20.13 1.21
C THR A 239 -4.40 -19.13 0.74
N ILE A 240 -3.86 -18.35 1.68
CA ILE A 240 -2.74 -17.45 1.41
C ILE A 240 -1.42 -18.23 1.44
N SER A 241 -0.62 -18.06 0.39
CA SER A 241 0.70 -18.70 0.26
C SER A 241 1.81 -18.02 1.06
N TRP A 242 1.56 -16.84 1.65
CA TRP A 242 2.57 -16.10 2.39
C TRP A 242 3.06 -16.87 3.62
N ASP A 243 4.38 -16.89 3.80
CA ASP A 243 4.99 -17.38 5.03
C ASP A 243 4.97 -16.27 6.10
N PRO A 244 4.47 -16.54 7.32
CA PRO A 244 4.47 -15.57 8.41
C PRO A 244 5.84 -14.95 8.71
N VAL A 245 6.93 -15.67 8.50
CA VAL A 245 8.31 -15.19 8.70
C VAL A 245 8.61 -13.94 7.84
N PHE A 246 7.97 -13.80 6.68
CA PHE A 246 8.15 -12.60 5.85
C PHE A 246 7.52 -11.35 6.44
N ALA A 247 6.55 -11.49 7.33
CA ALA A 247 5.97 -10.38 8.07
C ALA A 247 6.77 -10.04 9.34
N GLU A 248 7.92 -10.67 9.58
CA GLU A 248 8.82 -10.37 10.69
C GLU A 248 10.05 -9.59 10.22
N LYS A 249 10.60 -8.74 11.10
CA LYS A 249 11.75 -7.90 10.81
C LYS A 249 13.05 -8.70 10.71
N GLY A 250 13.13 -9.84 11.39
CA GLY A 250 14.34 -10.66 11.46
C GLY A 250 15.51 -9.91 12.10
N THR A 251 16.68 -10.00 11.49
CA THR A 251 17.92 -9.36 11.98
C THR A 251 18.07 -7.90 11.53
N TYR A 252 17.20 -7.40 10.67
CA TYR A 252 17.26 -6.04 10.16
C TYR A 252 16.76 -5.03 11.19
N ARG A 253 17.32 -3.85 11.16
CA ARG A 253 16.93 -2.77 12.05
C ARG A 253 15.51 -2.26 11.74
N HIS A 254 15.15 -2.19 10.46
CA HIS A 254 13.89 -1.67 9.96
C HIS A 254 13.31 -2.59 8.88
N PHE A 255 11.98 -2.58 8.71
CA PHE A 255 11.31 -3.29 7.61
C PHE A 255 11.76 -2.78 6.24
N MET A 256 11.87 -1.46 6.08
CA MET A 256 12.33 -0.88 4.81
C MET A 256 13.70 -1.42 4.40
N GLU A 257 14.65 -1.55 5.32
CA GLU A 257 15.95 -2.14 5.03
C GLU A 257 15.82 -3.59 4.57
N LYS A 258 15.08 -4.40 5.31
CA LYS A 258 14.79 -5.79 4.96
C LYS A 258 14.19 -5.88 3.55
N GLU A 259 13.18 -5.07 3.26
CA GLU A 259 12.44 -5.08 2.01
C GLU A 259 13.28 -4.63 0.81
N ILE A 260 14.25 -3.73 1.00
CA ILE A 260 15.24 -3.39 -0.04
C ILE A 260 16.08 -4.64 -0.39
N PHE A 261 16.57 -5.38 0.62
CA PHE A 261 17.36 -6.59 0.40
C PHE A 261 16.51 -7.82 -0.01
N GLU A 262 15.20 -7.81 0.23
CA GLU A 262 14.26 -8.82 -0.28
C GLU A 262 13.84 -8.58 -1.74
N ALA A 263 14.13 -7.44 -2.32
CA ALA A 263 13.71 -7.11 -3.69
C ALA A 263 14.13 -8.16 -4.74
N PRO A 264 15.34 -8.72 -4.71
CA PRO A 264 15.73 -9.79 -5.64
C PRO A 264 14.80 -11.00 -5.58
N ARG A 265 14.45 -11.43 -4.37
CA ARG A 265 13.52 -12.53 -4.16
C ARG A 265 12.11 -12.18 -4.62
N ALA A 266 11.60 -10.98 -4.27
CA ALA A 266 10.30 -10.52 -4.72
C ALA A 266 10.20 -10.51 -6.26
N MET A 267 11.28 -10.13 -6.95
CA MET A 267 11.36 -10.22 -8.41
C MET A 267 11.33 -11.67 -8.88
N MET A 268 12.09 -12.59 -8.27
CA MET A 268 12.06 -14.02 -8.61
C MET A 268 10.66 -14.61 -8.44
N ASP A 269 9.99 -14.32 -7.31
CA ASP A 269 8.65 -14.81 -7.03
C ASP A 269 7.62 -14.26 -8.03
N THR A 270 7.79 -13.00 -8.49
CA THR A 270 6.98 -12.39 -9.55
C THR A 270 7.16 -13.10 -10.90
N LEU A 271 8.38 -13.53 -11.19
CA LEU A 271 8.77 -14.13 -12.47
C LEU A 271 8.52 -15.64 -12.51
N SER A 272 8.51 -16.32 -11.34
CA SER A 272 8.32 -17.76 -11.29
C SER A 272 6.98 -18.18 -11.87
N ASP A 273 6.94 -19.40 -12.42
CA ASP A 273 5.79 -19.99 -13.10
C ASP A 273 5.33 -19.27 -14.40
N ARG A 274 5.87 -18.08 -14.66
CA ARG A 274 5.54 -17.29 -15.87
C ARG A 274 6.61 -17.38 -16.94
N LEU A 275 7.90 -17.29 -16.58
CA LEU A 275 9.00 -17.35 -17.55
C LEU A 275 9.36 -18.75 -18.04
N SER A 276 8.97 -19.78 -17.28
CA SER A 276 9.17 -21.20 -17.67
C SER A 276 8.17 -21.70 -18.70
N VAL A 277 7.15 -20.91 -19.00
CA VAL A 277 6.04 -21.27 -19.89
C VAL A 277 6.04 -20.37 -21.10
N SER A 278 5.75 -20.90 -22.26
CA SER A 278 5.41 -20.11 -23.44
C SER A 278 3.91 -20.24 -23.69
N PRO A 279 3.16 -19.17 -23.62
CA PRO A 279 3.52 -17.73 -23.60
C PRO A 279 3.95 -17.20 -22.22
N VAL A 280 4.66 -16.05 -22.24
CA VAL A 280 5.30 -15.43 -21.06
C VAL A 280 4.31 -14.97 -19.96
N LEU A 281 3.05 -14.76 -20.27
CA LEU A 281 1.98 -14.46 -19.33
C LEU A 281 0.76 -15.34 -19.63
N PRO A 282 0.71 -16.55 -19.04
CA PRO A 282 -0.38 -17.50 -19.28
C PRO A 282 -1.78 -16.94 -18.95
N GLU A 283 -1.84 -15.96 -18.04
CA GLU A 283 -3.07 -15.27 -17.67
C GLU A 283 -3.71 -14.52 -18.85
N LEU A 284 -2.88 -13.90 -19.70
CA LEU A 284 -3.34 -13.19 -20.92
C LEU A 284 -3.75 -14.16 -22.02
N ASP A 285 -2.99 -15.23 -22.21
CA ASP A 285 -3.25 -16.23 -23.25
C ASP A 285 -4.60 -16.92 -23.07
N ARG A 286 -4.98 -17.23 -21.83
CA ARG A 286 -6.27 -17.85 -21.49
C ARG A 286 -7.48 -17.03 -21.94
N LEU A 287 -7.32 -15.73 -22.09
CA LEU A 287 -8.40 -14.81 -22.48
C LEU A 287 -8.48 -14.57 -23.98
N ALA A 288 -7.52 -15.11 -24.76
CA ALA A 288 -7.40 -14.93 -26.22
C ALA A 288 -7.56 -13.44 -26.64
N LEU A 289 -7.01 -12.53 -25.84
CA LEU A 289 -7.08 -11.09 -26.06
C LEU A 289 -6.12 -10.68 -27.19
N GLY A 290 -6.61 -9.83 -28.08
CA GLY A 290 -5.78 -9.19 -29.10
C GLY A 290 -4.88 -8.10 -28.49
N ILE A 291 -3.89 -7.65 -29.27
CA ILE A 291 -3.04 -6.51 -28.90
C ILE A 291 -3.90 -5.25 -28.78
N PRO A 292 -3.87 -4.53 -27.64
CA PRO A 292 -4.67 -3.32 -27.47
C PRO A 292 -4.15 -2.19 -28.36
N PRO A 293 -5.02 -1.36 -28.97
CA PRO A 293 -4.59 -0.22 -29.76
C PRO A 293 -3.88 0.85 -28.92
N VAL A 294 -4.20 0.94 -27.65
CA VAL A 294 -3.59 1.85 -26.66
C VAL A 294 -3.69 1.23 -25.28
N VAL A 295 -2.67 1.44 -24.45
CA VAL A 295 -2.68 1.10 -23.02
C VAL A 295 -2.59 2.38 -22.19
N ALA A 296 -3.53 2.54 -21.25
CA ALA A 296 -3.50 3.59 -20.24
C ALA A 296 -3.12 2.99 -18.88
N PHE A 297 -1.98 3.36 -18.32
CA PHE A 297 -1.64 3.04 -16.93
C PHE A 297 -2.21 4.09 -15.99
N VAL A 298 -2.85 3.67 -14.90
CA VAL A 298 -3.41 4.54 -13.87
C VAL A 298 -2.94 4.09 -12.50
N ALA A 299 -2.31 4.99 -11.74
CA ALA A 299 -1.74 4.67 -10.45
C ALA A 299 -1.44 5.93 -9.63
N CYS A 300 -0.99 5.74 -8.37
CA CYS A 300 -0.54 6.78 -7.47
C CYS A 300 0.89 6.51 -7.00
N GLY A 301 1.67 7.60 -6.75
CA GLY A 301 2.99 7.53 -6.10
C GLY A 301 3.97 6.58 -6.80
N THR A 302 4.60 5.71 -6.03
CA THR A 302 5.59 4.72 -6.51
C THR A 302 5.04 3.83 -7.62
N SER A 303 3.78 3.41 -7.55
CA SER A 303 3.14 2.62 -8.60
C SER A 303 2.94 3.42 -9.90
N TRP A 304 2.72 4.74 -9.80
CA TRP A 304 2.69 5.62 -10.97
C TRP A 304 4.08 5.71 -11.62
N HIS A 305 5.16 5.77 -10.81
CA HIS A 305 6.53 5.71 -11.35
C HIS A 305 6.81 4.37 -12.04
N ALA A 306 6.33 3.26 -11.49
CA ALA A 306 6.41 1.96 -12.17
C ALA A 306 5.67 1.97 -13.52
N GLY A 307 4.49 2.59 -13.59
CA GLY A 307 3.75 2.77 -14.83
C GLY A 307 4.52 3.51 -15.92
N LEU A 308 5.39 4.48 -15.57
CA LEU A 308 6.26 5.17 -16.53
C LEU A 308 7.26 4.22 -17.20
N PHE A 309 7.76 3.20 -16.47
CA PHE A 309 8.55 2.12 -17.07
C PHE A 309 7.69 1.24 -17.98
N GLY A 310 6.47 0.89 -17.53
CA GLY A 310 5.52 0.12 -18.35
C GLY A 310 5.24 0.79 -19.69
N ARG A 311 5.03 2.11 -19.69
CA ARG A 311 4.92 2.89 -20.94
C ARG A 311 6.15 2.72 -21.81
N ALA A 312 7.35 2.95 -21.26
CA ALA A 312 8.59 2.85 -22.03
C ALA A 312 8.81 1.46 -22.63
N PHE A 313 8.44 0.40 -21.92
CA PHE A 313 8.55 -0.98 -22.40
C PHE A 313 7.54 -1.27 -23.51
N LEU A 314 6.27 -0.85 -23.35
CA LEU A 314 5.24 -1.06 -24.37
C LEU A 314 5.50 -0.25 -25.65
N GLU A 315 5.91 1.01 -25.53
CA GLU A 315 6.28 1.85 -26.68
C GLU A 315 7.42 1.20 -27.50
N GLN A 316 8.40 0.56 -26.83
CA GLN A 316 9.45 -0.21 -27.52
C GLN A 316 8.94 -1.52 -28.12
N ALA A 317 7.86 -2.07 -27.61
CA ALA A 317 7.16 -3.22 -28.17
C ALA A 317 6.19 -2.83 -29.31
N GLY A 318 6.12 -1.54 -29.68
CA GLY A 318 5.26 -1.02 -30.74
C GLY A 318 3.83 -0.71 -30.29
N ILE A 319 3.54 -0.70 -28.99
CA ILE A 319 2.21 -0.47 -28.44
C ILE A 319 2.15 0.93 -27.84
N PRO A 320 1.29 1.82 -28.35
CA PRO A 320 1.08 3.14 -27.79
C PRO A 320 0.62 3.06 -26.33
N ALA A 321 1.29 3.78 -25.44
CA ALA A 321 0.94 3.78 -24.03
C ALA A 321 1.12 5.17 -23.39
N PHE A 322 0.34 5.46 -22.36
CA PHE A 322 0.50 6.65 -21.52
C PHE A 322 0.22 6.32 -20.06
N VAL A 323 0.61 7.22 -19.17
CA VAL A 323 0.51 7.03 -17.74
C VAL A 323 -0.15 8.26 -17.13
N GLU A 324 -1.19 8.04 -16.35
CA GLU A 324 -1.96 9.10 -15.71
C GLU A 324 -1.99 8.89 -14.19
N ILE A 325 -2.06 9.98 -13.45
CA ILE A 325 -2.30 9.94 -12.01
C ILE A 325 -3.76 9.54 -11.77
N ALA A 326 -3.98 8.50 -10.98
CA ALA A 326 -5.31 7.90 -10.83
C ALA A 326 -6.35 8.86 -10.25
N SER A 327 -5.96 9.73 -9.28
CA SER A 327 -6.82 10.75 -8.69
C SER A 327 -7.38 11.75 -9.70
N GLU A 328 -6.65 12.02 -10.78
CA GLU A 328 -7.09 12.92 -11.84
C GLU A 328 -7.84 12.18 -12.95
N PHE A 329 -7.37 10.96 -13.28
CA PHE A 329 -7.92 10.16 -14.35
C PHE A 329 -9.39 9.78 -14.11
N ARG A 330 -9.75 9.43 -12.88
CA ARG A 330 -11.08 8.94 -12.51
C ARG A 330 -12.22 9.90 -12.78
N TYR A 331 -11.93 11.21 -12.84
CA TYR A 331 -12.92 12.28 -13.08
C TYR A 331 -12.96 12.78 -14.52
N ARG A 332 -12.08 12.28 -15.38
CA ARG A 332 -11.99 12.71 -16.77
C ARG A 332 -12.99 11.96 -17.65
N LYS A 333 -13.43 12.61 -18.73
CA LYS A 333 -14.09 11.91 -19.82
C LYS A 333 -13.06 11.08 -20.58
N LEU A 334 -13.22 9.76 -20.57
CA LEU A 334 -12.28 8.85 -21.21
C LEU A 334 -12.52 8.82 -22.72
N LEU A 335 -11.53 9.26 -23.48
CA LEU A 335 -11.56 9.33 -24.95
C LEU A 335 -10.48 8.41 -25.54
N LEU A 336 -10.61 7.10 -25.27
CA LEU A 336 -9.69 6.08 -25.76
C LEU A 336 -10.30 5.36 -26.97
N PRO A 337 -9.49 4.86 -27.91
CA PRO A 337 -9.96 3.96 -28.96
C PRO A 337 -10.65 2.73 -28.39
N LYS A 338 -11.65 2.23 -29.10
CA LYS A 338 -12.33 0.98 -28.71
C LYS A 338 -11.33 -0.17 -28.67
N GLY A 339 -11.37 -1.00 -27.62
CA GLY A 339 -10.44 -2.11 -27.41
C GLY A 339 -9.15 -1.70 -26.68
N SER A 340 -9.00 -0.44 -26.28
CA SER A 340 -7.90 -0.01 -25.39
C SER A 340 -8.03 -0.66 -24.02
N TRP A 341 -6.87 -0.86 -23.38
CA TRP A 341 -6.81 -1.38 -22.01
C TRP A 341 -6.51 -0.26 -21.02
N VAL A 342 -7.12 -0.35 -19.84
CA VAL A 342 -6.75 0.48 -18.69
C VAL A 342 -6.15 -0.41 -17.61
N ILE A 343 -4.91 -0.13 -17.23
CA ILE A 343 -4.15 -0.94 -16.28
C ILE A 343 -3.96 -0.16 -14.98
N GLY A 344 -4.63 -0.61 -13.91
CA GLY A 344 -4.48 -0.06 -12.56
C GLY A 344 -3.32 -0.74 -11.84
N ILE A 345 -2.40 0.05 -11.26
CA ILE A 345 -1.27 -0.49 -10.51
C ILE A 345 -1.37 -0.03 -9.06
N SER A 346 -1.40 -1.00 -8.11
CA SER A 346 -1.44 -0.72 -6.67
C SER A 346 -0.79 -1.87 -5.90
N GLN A 347 0.16 -1.58 -5.02
CA GLN A 347 0.79 -2.60 -4.17
C GLN A 347 -0.27 -3.29 -3.28
N SER A 348 -1.09 -2.53 -2.58
CA SER A 348 -2.13 -3.08 -1.70
C SER A 348 -3.36 -3.59 -2.44
N GLY A 349 -3.61 -3.09 -3.66
CA GLY A 349 -4.87 -3.28 -4.37
C GLY A 349 -6.08 -2.60 -3.70
N GLU A 350 -5.82 -1.70 -2.73
CA GLU A 350 -6.86 -0.99 -1.95
C GLU A 350 -6.74 0.53 -2.07
N THR A 351 -5.96 1.06 -3.02
CA THR A 351 -5.82 2.51 -3.24
C THR A 351 -7.09 3.06 -3.86
N ALA A 352 -7.81 3.92 -3.12
CA ALA A 352 -9.14 4.41 -3.50
C ALA A 352 -9.17 5.05 -4.90
N ASP A 353 -8.22 5.92 -5.19
CA ASP A 353 -8.15 6.58 -6.50
C ASP A 353 -7.89 5.59 -7.65
N THR A 354 -7.02 4.59 -7.45
CA THR A 354 -6.74 3.58 -8.47
C THR A 354 -7.97 2.71 -8.72
N ILE A 355 -8.66 2.29 -7.67
CA ILE A 355 -9.92 1.54 -7.78
C ILE A 355 -10.98 2.38 -8.50
N GLY A 356 -11.18 3.63 -8.09
CA GLY A 356 -12.14 4.54 -8.73
C GLY A 356 -11.83 4.80 -10.23
N ALA A 357 -10.55 4.87 -10.60
CA ALA A 357 -10.12 4.98 -12.00
C ALA A 357 -10.48 3.71 -12.81
N ILE A 358 -10.27 2.53 -12.23
CA ILE A 358 -10.65 1.24 -12.84
C ILE A 358 -12.17 1.13 -12.98
N GLU A 359 -12.93 1.44 -11.94
CA GLU A 359 -14.40 1.43 -12.00
C GLU A 359 -14.96 2.39 -13.07
N ALA A 360 -14.38 3.60 -13.16
CA ALA A 360 -14.77 4.57 -14.20
C ALA A 360 -14.47 4.02 -15.61
N SER A 361 -13.34 3.35 -15.78
CA SER A 361 -12.93 2.72 -17.04
C SER A 361 -13.84 1.57 -17.43
N ARG A 362 -14.20 0.73 -16.48
CA ARG A 362 -15.12 -0.39 -16.67
C ARG A 362 -16.53 0.06 -17.02
N ARG A 363 -17.04 1.10 -16.32
CA ARG A 363 -18.33 1.74 -16.69
C ARG A 363 -18.31 2.33 -18.09
N ALA A 364 -17.15 2.81 -18.56
CA ALA A 364 -16.98 3.32 -19.92
C ALA A 364 -16.78 2.20 -20.98
N GLY A 365 -16.75 0.92 -20.58
CA GLY A 365 -16.65 -0.25 -21.46
C GLY A 365 -15.24 -0.59 -21.92
N PHE A 366 -14.20 -0.14 -21.22
CA PHE A 366 -12.81 -0.52 -21.46
C PHE A 366 -12.46 -1.82 -20.72
N PHE A 367 -11.58 -2.61 -21.33
CA PHE A 367 -11.00 -3.77 -20.68
C PHE A 367 -10.02 -3.33 -19.59
N THR A 368 -10.18 -3.87 -18.38
CA THR A 368 -9.43 -3.43 -17.20
C THR A 368 -8.48 -4.52 -16.71
N VAL A 369 -7.24 -4.13 -16.44
CA VAL A 369 -6.22 -5.01 -15.86
C VAL A 369 -5.76 -4.43 -14.53
N GLY A 370 -5.72 -5.24 -13.49
CA GLY A 370 -5.12 -4.90 -12.20
C GLY A 370 -3.70 -5.45 -12.10
N ILE A 371 -2.77 -4.67 -11.55
CA ILE A 371 -1.48 -5.17 -11.05
C ILE A 371 -1.46 -4.92 -9.55
N ALA A 372 -1.53 -6.00 -8.76
CA ALA A 372 -1.61 -5.93 -7.30
C ALA A 372 -0.63 -6.92 -6.66
N ASN A 373 -0.33 -6.72 -5.37
CA ASN A 373 0.49 -7.67 -4.62
C ASN A 373 -0.34 -8.50 -3.62
N VAL A 374 -1.45 -7.95 -3.13
CA VAL A 374 -2.28 -8.59 -2.10
C VAL A 374 -3.38 -9.42 -2.75
N PRO A 375 -3.36 -10.76 -2.59
CA PRO A 375 -4.43 -11.62 -3.08
C PRO A 375 -5.76 -11.29 -2.40
N GLY A 376 -6.85 -11.35 -3.15
CA GLY A 376 -8.19 -11.03 -2.67
C GLY A 376 -8.44 -9.52 -2.48
N SER A 377 -7.54 -8.65 -2.97
CA SER A 377 -7.72 -7.20 -2.89
C SER A 377 -8.89 -6.71 -3.74
N THR A 378 -9.37 -5.50 -3.45
CA THR A 378 -10.47 -4.89 -4.21
C THR A 378 -10.12 -4.73 -5.69
N LEU A 379 -8.90 -4.27 -6.00
CA LEU A 379 -8.43 -4.13 -7.37
C LEU A 379 -8.48 -5.45 -8.14
N GLU A 380 -8.11 -6.57 -7.49
CA GLU A 380 -8.16 -7.90 -8.10
C GLU A 380 -9.60 -8.32 -8.45
N ARG A 381 -10.55 -8.01 -7.58
CA ARG A 381 -11.96 -8.39 -7.79
C ARG A 381 -12.70 -7.47 -8.76
N GLU A 382 -12.28 -6.21 -8.89
CA GLU A 382 -12.93 -5.21 -9.74
C GLU A 382 -12.42 -5.20 -11.18
N CYS A 383 -11.24 -5.75 -11.47
CA CYS A 383 -10.69 -5.82 -12.82
C CYS A 383 -11.20 -7.04 -13.60
N ASP A 384 -11.21 -6.93 -14.93
CA ASP A 384 -11.49 -8.09 -15.82
C ASP A 384 -10.36 -9.13 -15.76
N LEU A 385 -9.12 -8.69 -15.46
CA LEU A 385 -7.95 -9.52 -15.23
C LEU A 385 -7.09 -8.88 -14.15
N CYS A 386 -6.54 -9.68 -13.23
CA CYS A 386 -5.51 -9.20 -12.31
C CYS A 386 -4.23 -10.04 -12.41
N LEU A 387 -3.10 -9.35 -12.43
CA LEU A 387 -1.76 -9.92 -12.41
C LEU A 387 -1.14 -9.65 -11.04
N LEU A 388 -0.96 -10.70 -10.23
CA LEU A 388 -0.36 -10.58 -8.91
C LEU A 388 1.17 -10.57 -8.99
N THR A 389 1.83 -9.69 -8.23
CA THR A 389 3.29 -9.58 -8.20
C THR A 389 3.95 -10.61 -7.29
N HIS A 390 3.21 -11.25 -6.38
CA HIS A 390 3.72 -12.26 -5.43
C HIS A 390 4.97 -11.81 -4.62
N ALA A 391 5.14 -10.50 -4.41
CA ALA A 391 6.29 -9.95 -3.68
C ALA A 391 6.27 -10.22 -2.16
N GLY A 392 5.26 -10.95 -1.67
CA GLY A 392 5.03 -11.15 -0.25
C GLY A 392 4.57 -9.87 0.48
N PRO A 393 4.39 -9.91 1.80
CA PRO A 393 3.96 -8.74 2.55
C PRO A 393 5.04 -7.65 2.52
N GLU A 394 4.63 -6.40 2.30
CA GLU A 394 5.46 -5.19 2.37
C GLU A 394 4.87 -4.29 3.45
N ILE A 395 5.63 -4.12 4.56
CA ILE A 395 5.17 -3.49 5.81
C ILE A 395 5.66 -2.05 5.93
N GLY A 396 6.90 -1.78 5.53
CA GLY A 396 7.42 -0.41 5.51
C GLY A 396 6.50 0.51 4.70
N VAL A 397 6.15 1.68 5.24
CA VAL A 397 5.22 2.61 4.58
C VAL A 397 5.74 3.04 3.22
N ALA A 398 7.02 3.39 3.12
CA ALA A 398 7.67 3.70 1.85
C ALA A 398 7.87 2.42 1.03
N SER A 399 7.22 2.32 -0.13
CA SER A 399 7.30 1.12 -0.99
C SER A 399 8.70 0.93 -1.58
N THR A 400 9.18 -0.30 -1.60
CA THR A 400 10.53 -0.69 -2.06
C THR A 400 10.51 -1.92 -2.97
N LYS A 401 10.40 -3.12 -2.43
CA LYS A 401 10.39 -4.38 -3.20
C LYS A 401 9.19 -4.50 -4.12
N ALA A 402 8.03 -3.96 -3.72
CA ALA A 402 6.85 -3.96 -4.57
C ALA A 402 7.06 -3.14 -5.86
N PHE A 403 7.79 -2.03 -5.81
CA PHE A 403 8.19 -1.29 -7.02
C PHE A 403 9.01 -2.16 -7.97
N GLN A 404 10.03 -2.86 -7.47
CA GLN A 404 10.88 -3.74 -8.25
C GLN A 404 10.05 -4.87 -8.91
N ALA A 405 9.13 -5.47 -8.14
CA ALA A 405 8.21 -6.49 -8.62
C ALA A 405 7.25 -5.96 -9.71
N GLN A 406 6.68 -4.76 -9.50
CA GLN A 406 5.82 -4.11 -10.49
C GLN A 406 6.56 -3.84 -11.81
N VAL A 407 7.78 -3.28 -11.75
CA VAL A 407 8.60 -3.03 -12.93
C VAL A 407 8.93 -4.34 -13.67
N SER A 408 9.26 -5.42 -12.92
CA SER A 408 9.50 -6.75 -13.51
C SER A 408 8.27 -7.28 -14.25
N LEU A 409 7.09 -7.17 -13.65
CA LEU A 409 5.84 -7.61 -14.26
C LEU A 409 5.47 -6.78 -15.50
N LEU A 410 5.70 -5.47 -15.47
CA LEU A 410 5.47 -4.57 -16.60
C LEU A 410 6.43 -4.87 -17.78
N MET A 411 7.66 -5.28 -17.48
CA MET A 411 8.60 -5.76 -18.48
C MET A 411 8.12 -7.07 -19.12
N MET A 412 7.59 -8.02 -18.31
CA MET A 412 6.95 -9.24 -18.82
C MET A 412 5.73 -8.94 -19.68
N LEU A 413 4.89 -7.98 -19.27
CA LEU A 413 3.73 -7.56 -20.04
C LEU A 413 4.13 -7.08 -21.44
N SER A 414 5.22 -6.32 -21.56
CA SER A 414 5.71 -5.88 -22.86
C SER A 414 6.24 -7.02 -23.73
N LEU A 415 6.83 -8.05 -23.13
CA LEU A 415 7.25 -9.28 -23.84
C LEU A 415 6.05 -10.10 -24.31
N ALA A 416 4.98 -10.15 -23.53
CA ALA A 416 3.79 -10.93 -23.87
C ALA A 416 2.91 -10.24 -24.94
N LEU A 417 2.88 -8.91 -24.97
CA LEU A 417 2.04 -8.14 -25.91
C LEU A 417 2.78 -7.71 -27.17
N GLY A 418 4.13 -7.74 -27.19
CA GLY A 418 4.93 -7.30 -28.34
C GLY A 418 4.73 -8.19 -29.56
N GLU A 419 4.66 -7.58 -30.75
CA GLU A 419 4.54 -8.33 -32.00
C GLU A 419 5.78 -9.20 -32.29
N ALA A 420 5.52 -10.48 -32.51
CA ALA A 420 6.20 -11.46 -33.37
C ALA A 420 7.73 -11.68 -33.26
N SER A 421 8.49 -11.00 -32.46
CA SER A 421 9.90 -11.35 -32.26
C SER A 421 10.19 -11.42 -30.76
N PRO A 422 10.56 -12.61 -30.22
CA PRO A 422 11.04 -12.65 -28.86
C PRO A 422 12.20 -11.66 -28.78
N ARG A 423 12.14 -10.73 -27.83
CA ARG A 423 13.25 -9.83 -27.50
C ARG A 423 14.18 -10.54 -26.54
N PRO A 424 15.13 -11.35 -27.08
CA PRO A 424 15.97 -12.20 -26.25
C PRO A 424 16.87 -11.39 -25.32
N ASP A 425 17.22 -10.16 -25.72
CA ASP A 425 17.95 -9.19 -24.90
C ASP A 425 17.16 -8.76 -23.65
N LEU A 426 15.87 -8.49 -23.81
CA LEU A 426 14.99 -8.09 -22.72
C LEU A 426 14.66 -9.28 -21.80
N LEU A 427 14.39 -10.44 -22.37
CA LEU A 427 14.14 -11.66 -21.63
C LEU A 427 15.37 -12.09 -20.82
N ASP A 428 16.57 -12.09 -21.42
CA ASP A 428 17.81 -12.42 -20.71
C ASP A 428 18.11 -11.41 -19.59
N ALA A 429 17.88 -10.12 -19.86
CA ALA A 429 18.02 -9.08 -18.84
C ALA A 429 17.09 -9.33 -17.65
N LEU A 430 15.81 -9.66 -17.93
CA LEU A 430 14.80 -9.92 -16.89
C LEU A 430 15.13 -11.17 -16.06
N LEU A 431 15.55 -12.24 -16.70
CA LEU A 431 15.93 -13.51 -16.03
C LEU A 431 17.13 -13.33 -15.09
N ARG A 432 18.09 -12.47 -15.47
CA ARG A 432 19.31 -12.23 -14.68
C ARG A 432 19.18 -11.11 -13.68
N ALA A 433 18.21 -10.21 -13.84
CA ALA A 433 18.06 -9.01 -13.00
C ALA A 433 17.98 -9.32 -11.50
N PRO A 434 17.21 -10.31 -11.01
CA PRO A 434 17.15 -10.61 -9.59
C PRO A 434 18.52 -10.95 -8.99
N HIS A 435 19.23 -11.89 -9.58
CA HIS A 435 20.54 -12.30 -9.09
C HIS A 435 21.60 -11.18 -9.19
N ARG A 436 21.58 -10.39 -10.25
CA ARG A 436 22.46 -9.23 -10.41
C ARG A 436 22.19 -8.16 -9.37
N LEU A 437 20.91 -7.92 -9.04
CA LEU A 437 20.51 -7.00 -7.98
C LEU A 437 21.00 -7.49 -6.62
N GLU A 438 20.85 -8.79 -6.33
CA GLU A 438 21.31 -9.42 -5.09
C GLU A 438 22.80 -9.21 -4.89
N LEU A 439 23.61 -9.66 -5.84
CA LEU A 439 25.08 -9.52 -5.80
C LEU A 439 25.51 -8.06 -5.66
N PHE A 440 24.80 -7.16 -6.34
CA PHE A 440 25.11 -5.74 -6.30
C PHE A 440 24.81 -5.14 -4.92
N LEU A 441 23.62 -5.39 -4.35
CA LEU A 441 23.25 -4.91 -3.02
C LEU A 441 24.19 -5.45 -1.94
N GLU A 442 24.59 -6.72 -1.99
CA GLU A 442 25.56 -7.32 -1.09
C GLU A 442 26.95 -6.70 -1.21
N SER A 443 27.32 -6.22 -2.40
CA SER A 443 28.61 -5.54 -2.63
C SER A 443 28.68 -4.12 -2.06
N LEU A 444 27.53 -3.51 -1.76
CA LEU A 444 27.44 -2.17 -1.20
C LEU A 444 27.70 -2.20 0.30
N SER A 445 28.97 -2.07 0.70
CA SER A 445 29.29 -1.94 2.13
C SER A 445 28.71 -0.63 2.71
N ALA A 446 28.40 -0.67 4.01
CA ALA A 446 27.95 0.52 4.73
C ALA A 446 28.94 1.68 4.55
N GLU A 447 30.24 1.41 4.72
CA GLU A 447 31.32 2.38 4.61
C GLU A 447 31.42 3.01 3.22
N SER A 448 31.08 2.24 2.17
CA SER A 448 31.12 2.74 0.80
C SER A 448 30.07 3.84 0.54
N LEU A 449 29.01 3.93 1.33
CA LEU A 449 27.93 4.92 1.18
C LEU A 449 28.03 6.08 2.18
N ASP A 450 28.80 5.94 3.27
CA ASP A 450 28.79 6.91 4.39
C ASP A 450 29.10 8.34 3.98
N ALA A 451 30.12 8.56 3.13
CA ALA A 451 30.46 9.89 2.65
C ALA A 451 29.31 10.53 1.82
N ARG A 452 28.60 9.72 1.04
CA ARG A 452 27.46 10.16 0.22
C ARG A 452 26.23 10.43 1.06
N VAL A 453 25.97 9.58 2.04
CA VAL A 453 24.91 9.77 3.05
C VAL A 453 25.14 11.07 3.80
N GLU A 454 26.37 11.32 4.28
CA GLU A 454 26.71 12.56 4.98
C GLU A 454 26.59 13.77 4.07
N ARG A 455 27.00 13.68 2.80
CA ARG A 455 26.81 14.75 1.82
C ARG A 455 25.34 15.08 1.62
N LEU A 456 24.49 14.07 1.42
CA LEU A 456 23.04 14.28 1.26
C LEU A 456 22.41 14.83 2.54
N ARG A 457 22.86 14.36 3.72
CA ARG A 457 22.41 14.84 5.02
C ARG A 457 22.75 16.33 5.25
N GLN A 458 23.87 16.79 4.74
CA GLN A 458 24.31 18.18 4.87
C GLN A 458 23.77 19.09 3.77
N SER A 459 23.25 18.53 2.69
CA SER A 459 22.75 19.31 1.55
C SER A 459 21.57 20.17 1.95
N ARG A 460 21.58 21.44 1.55
CA ARG A 460 20.48 22.37 1.74
C ARG A 460 19.23 21.95 0.97
N LEU A 461 19.44 21.44 -0.23
CA LEU A 461 18.41 20.93 -1.13
C LEU A 461 18.98 19.72 -1.86
N VAL A 462 18.18 18.69 -2.00
CA VAL A 462 18.49 17.51 -2.83
C VAL A 462 17.53 17.47 -4.00
N MET A 463 18.05 17.47 -5.20
CA MET A 463 17.28 17.34 -6.42
C MET A 463 17.66 16.02 -7.12
N PHE A 464 16.73 15.50 -7.89
CA PHE A 464 16.96 14.31 -8.71
C PHE A 464 16.71 14.66 -10.18
N ALA A 465 17.55 14.19 -11.07
CA ALA A 465 17.40 14.49 -12.49
C ALA A 465 17.70 13.25 -13.33
N GLY A 466 16.95 13.04 -14.42
CA GLY A 466 17.15 11.92 -15.34
C GLY A 466 16.44 12.13 -16.67
N ARG A 467 16.84 11.35 -17.68
CA ARG A 467 16.22 11.32 -19.00
C ARG A 467 15.85 9.89 -19.39
N GLY A 468 14.81 9.74 -20.20
CA GLY A 468 14.34 8.41 -20.63
C GLY A 468 14.02 7.52 -19.43
N LEU A 469 14.68 6.37 -19.30
CA LEU A 469 14.53 5.44 -18.19
C LEU A 469 15.05 6.01 -16.85
N ASP A 470 15.94 7.00 -16.90
CA ASP A 470 16.49 7.63 -15.70
C ASP A 470 15.51 8.63 -15.06
N TYR A 471 14.52 9.15 -15.81
CA TYR A 471 13.53 10.07 -15.27
C TYR A 471 12.59 9.41 -14.25
N PRO A 472 11.96 8.26 -14.52
CA PRO A 472 11.19 7.55 -13.48
C PRO A 472 12.04 7.17 -12.24
N LEU A 473 13.32 6.85 -12.41
CA LEU A 473 14.24 6.62 -11.29
C LEU A 473 14.47 7.89 -10.47
N ALA A 474 14.64 9.04 -11.13
CA ALA A 474 14.77 10.33 -10.45
C ALA A 474 13.52 10.68 -9.64
N LEU A 475 12.33 10.43 -10.18
CA LEU A 475 11.07 10.61 -9.47
C LEU A 475 10.96 9.70 -8.25
N GLU A 476 11.28 8.42 -8.40
CA GLU A 476 11.21 7.44 -7.31
C GLU A 476 12.23 7.75 -6.22
N GLY A 477 13.46 8.08 -6.58
CA GLY A 477 14.49 8.50 -5.62
C GLY A 477 14.09 9.75 -4.84
N ALA A 478 13.53 10.76 -5.51
CA ALA A 478 13.02 11.96 -4.88
C ALA A 478 11.85 11.67 -3.93
N LEU A 479 10.92 10.80 -4.34
CA LEU A 479 9.78 10.40 -3.51
C LEU A 479 10.28 9.68 -2.25
N LYS A 480 11.11 8.64 -2.38
CA LYS A 480 11.66 7.92 -1.22
C LYS A 480 12.41 8.85 -0.30
N PHE A 481 13.22 9.77 -0.85
CA PHE A 481 13.98 10.70 -0.05
C PHE A 481 13.06 11.63 0.77
N LYS A 482 12.07 12.28 0.15
CA LYS A 482 11.17 13.21 0.87
C LYS A 482 10.27 12.50 1.89
N GLU A 483 9.78 11.30 1.60
CA GLU A 483 8.89 10.53 2.48
C GLU A 483 9.51 10.25 3.85
N ILE A 484 10.78 9.84 3.89
CA ILE A 484 11.41 9.34 5.13
C ILE A 484 12.43 10.30 5.72
N THR A 485 13.00 11.25 4.93
CA THR A 485 13.92 12.26 5.48
C THR A 485 13.22 13.56 5.91
N TYR A 486 11.95 13.76 5.47
CA TYR A 486 11.15 14.99 5.66
C TYR A 486 11.80 16.24 5.06
N ARG A 487 12.65 16.07 4.05
CA ARG A 487 13.32 17.15 3.36
C ARG A 487 12.73 17.33 1.96
N PRO A 488 12.60 18.56 1.49
CA PRO A 488 12.19 18.83 0.12
C PRO A 488 13.13 18.11 -0.86
N ALA A 489 12.55 17.33 -1.76
CA ALA A 489 13.27 16.67 -2.84
C ALA A 489 12.32 16.45 -4.02
N ASP A 490 12.74 16.85 -5.21
CA ASP A 490 11.94 16.69 -6.43
C ASP A 490 12.75 16.07 -7.55
N GLY A 491 12.06 15.26 -8.36
CA GLY A 491 12.60 14.64 -9.56
C GLY A 491 12.22 15.43 -10.82
N TYR A 492 13.19 15.67 -11.69
CA TYR A 492 12.99 16.44 -12.91
C TYR A 492 13.46 15.68 -14.15
N PRO A 493 12.76 15.81 -15.28
CA PRO A 493 13.37 15.48 -16.57
C PRO A 493 14.59 16.37 -16.75
N GLY A 494 15.78 15.81 -17.04
CA GLY A 494 17.03 16.58 -17.13
C GLY A 494 16.96 17.79 -18.05
N GLY A 495 16.15 17.70 -19.14
CA GLY A 495 15.92 18.83 -20.04
C GLY A 495 15.11 19.98 -19.45
N GLU A 496 14.15 19.66 -18.59
CA GLU A 496 13.25 20.64 -17.96
C GLU A 496 13.93 21.49 -16.86
N LEU A 497 15.12 21.08 -16.41
CA LEU A 497 15.87 21.88 -15.45
C LEU A 497 16.09 23.33 -15.95
N LYS A 498 16.26 23.51 -17.25
CA LYS A 498 16.48 24.82 -17.89
C LYS A 498 15.24 25.74 -17.86
N HIS A 499 14.07 25.17 -17.66
CA HIS A 499 12.78 25.87 -17.70
C HIS A 499 12.26 26.31 -16.31
N GLY A 500 13.17 26.48 -15.36
CA GLY A 500 12.86 27.00 -14.01
C GLY A 500 13.73 26.39 -12.93
N PRO A 501 13.74 25.06 -12.73
CA PRO A 501 14.38 24.42 -11.57
C PRO A 501 15.89 24.71 -11.44
N ILE A 502 16.59 24.99 -12.53
CA ILE A 502 18.02 25.34 -12.54
C ILE A 502 18.32 26.61 -11.72
N ALA A 503 17.32 27.48 -11.51
CA ALA A 503 17.44 28.66 -10.67
C ALA A 503 17.72 28.32 -9.19
N LEU A 504 17.42 27.08 -8.77
CA LEU A 504 17.67 26.59 -7.41
C LEU A 504 19.11 26.09 -7.22
N ILE A 505 19.88 25.94 -8.32
CA ILE A 505 21.24 25.39 -8.27
C ILE A 505 22.23 26.45 -7.79
N GLU A 506 22.84 26.18 -6.64
CA GLU A 506 23.89 26.96 -6.01
C GLU A 506 24.79 26.08 -5.14
N PRO A 507 25.91 26.57 -4.59
CA PRO A 507 26.70 25.80 -3.62
C PRO A 507 25.86 25.34 -2.42
N GLY A 508 25.98 24.04 -2.08
CA GLY A 508 25.16 23.40 -1.04
C GLY A 508 23.94 22.63 -1.56
N VAL A 509 23.63 22.72 -2.85
CA VAL A 509 22.63 21.86 -3.52
C VAL A 509 23.31 20.62 -4.05
N THR A 510 22.69 19.45 -3.85
CA THR A 510 23.12 18.17 -4.44
C THR A 510 22.09 17.70 -5.44
N VAL A 511 22.54 17.33 -6.64
CA VAL A 511 21.74 16.69 -7.67
C VAL A 511 22.16 15.22 -7.77
N VAL A 512 21.22 14.31 -7.55
CA VAL A 512 21.41 12.87 -7.72
C VAL A 512 20.92 12.48 -9.12
N ALA A 513 21.78 11.87 -9.90
CA ALA A 513 21.51 11.55 -11.29
C ALA A 513 21.74 10.06 -11.61
N PRO A 514 20.67 9.24 -11.77
CA PRO A 514 20.78 7.93 -12.39
C PRO A 514 21.19 8.07 -13.86
N LEU A 515 21.98 7.10 -14.37
CA LEU A 515 22.58 7.11 -15.71
C LEU A 515 22.60 5.71 -16.33
N VAL A 516 21.45 5.03 -16.30
CA VAL A 516 21.29 3.69 -16.87
C VAL A 516 20.92 3.73 -18.35
N ASP A 517 20.21 4.78 -18.79
CA ASP A 517 19.80 4.94 -20.19
C ASP A 517 21.00 5.35 -21.07
N ARG A 518 21.56 4.35 -21.77
CA ARG A 518 22.73 4.57 -22.64
C ARG A 518 22.44 5.49 -23.81
N SER A 519 21.20 5.50 -24.31
CA SER A 519 20.81 6.24 -25.51
C SER A 519 20.76 7.75 -25.28
N LEU A 520 20.45 8.18 -24.07
CA LEU A 520 20.31 9.58 -23.68
C LEU A 520 21.47 10.10 -22.82
N ARG A 521 22.45 9.25 -22.50
CA ARG A 521 23.56 9.54 -21.58
C ARG A 521 24.34 10.80 -21.94
N ALA A 522 24.67 11.00 -23.21
CA ALA A 522 25.41 12.20 -23.65
C ALA A 522 24.62 13.50 -23.35
N LYS A 523 23.31 13.46 -23.54
CA LYS A 523 22.42 14.60 -23.26
C LYS A 523 22.30 14.84 -21.75
N GLU A 524 22.22 13.76 -20.95
CA GLU A 524 22.18 13.89 -19.49
C GLU A 524 23.49 14.46 -18.96
N ILE A 525 24.64 13.98 -19.39
CA ILE A 525 25.95 14.53 -19.03
C ILE A 525 26.03 16.05 -19.34
N SER A 526 25.47 16.50 -20.47
CA SER A 526 25.41 17.94 -20.78
C SER A 526 24.63 18.73 -19.72
N ASN A 527 23.49 18.18 -19.24
CA ASN A 527 22.72 18.82 -18.17
C ASN A 527 23.50 18.84 -16.84
N LEU A 528 24.21 17.76 -16.51
CA LEU A 528 25.02 17.68 -15.28
C LEU A 528 26.18 18.68 -15.30
N ARG A 529 26.80 18.92 -16.44
CA ARG A 529 27.81 19.98 -16.60
C ARG A 529 27.25 21.37 -16.31
N GLU A 530 26.03 21.65 -16.72
CA GLU A 530 25.36 22.93 -16.47
C GLU A 530 25.05 23.13 -14.98
N ILE A 531 24.69 22.06 -14.26
CA ILE A 531 24.50 22.05 -12.81
C ILE A 531 25.82 22.39 -12.12
N ARG A 532 26.91 21.70 -12.48
CA ARG A 532 28.23 21.92 -11.89
C ARG A 532 28.77 23.34 -12.16
N ALA A 533 28.54 23.86 -13.37
CA ALA A 533 28.94 25.22 -13.72
C ALA A 533 28.28 26.30 -12.82
N ARG A 534 27.19 25.95 -12.11
CA ARG A 534 26.50 26.84 -11.15
C ARG A 534 26.83 26.50 -9.68
N GLY A 535 27.82 25.63 -9.44
CA GLY A 535 28.26 25.26 -8.11
C GLY A 535 27.42 24.14 -7.45
N GLY A 536 26.48 23.55 -8.16
CA GLY A 536 25.76 22.36 -7.69
C GLY A 536 26.67 21.14 -7.63
N TYR A 537 26.50 20.30 -6.61
CA TYR A 537 27.20 19.03 -6.47
C TYR A 537 26.45 17.92 -7.19
N VAL A 538 27.12 17.16 -8.04
CA VAL A 538 26.52 16.07 -8.80
C VAL A 538 26.96 14.72 -8.24
N LEU A 539 26.01 13.94 -7.72
CA LEU A 539 26.16 12.53 -7.35
C LEU A 539 25.57 11.66 -8.48
N ALA A 540 26.43 11.08 -9.30
CA ALA A 540 26.02 10.20 -10.38
C ALA A 540 25.83 8.75 -9.90
N ILE A 541 24.81 8.03 -10.41
CA ILE A 541 24.56 6.61 -10.16
C ILE A 541 24.54 5.90 -11.51
N GLY A 542 25.61 5.19 -11.87
CA GLY A 542 25.69 4.56 -13.18
C GLY A 542 26.97 3.78 -13.41
N PRO A 543 27.07 3.04 -14.53
CA PRO A 543 28.26 2.29 -14.88
C PRO A 543 29.47 3.21 -15.09
N ALA A 544 30.65 2.61 -15.11
CA ALA A 544 31.86 3.33 -15.46
C ALA A 544 31.74 3.84 -16.89
N ILE A 545 31.73 5.15 -17.05
CA ILE A 545 31.81 5.77 -18.37
C ILE A 545 33.29 5.98 -18.65
N GLY A 546 33.76 5.46 -19.78
CA GLY A 546 35.15 5.60 -20.19
C GLY A 546 35.59 7.06 -20.15
N LYS A 547 36.88 7.30 -19.93
CA LYS A 547 37.48 8.63 -19.90
C LYS A 547 37.46 9.22 -21.33
N GLU A 548 36.29 9.52 -21.88
CA GLU A 548 36.18 10.31 -23.07
C GLU A 548 36.33 11.78 -22.70
N GLY A 549 37.53 12.28 -22.82
CA GLY A 549 37.91 13.66 -22.52
C GLY A 549 38.21 13.90 -21.03
N HIS A 550 39.16 14.80 -20.76
CA HIS A 550 39.60 15.19 -19.41
C HIS A 550 38.56 15.96 -18.58
N GLU A 551 37.30 16.01 -18.96
CA GLU A 551 36.24 16.74 -18.25
C GLU A 551 35.48 15.86 -17.28
N ILE A 552 35.62 16.17 -16.00
CA ILE A 552 34.82 15.57 -14.92
C ILE A 552 33.45 16.27 -14.91
N TRP A 553 32.39 15.50 -15.19
CA TRP A 553 31.00 16.00 -15.24
C TRP A 553 30.18 15.64 -13.98
N TYR A 554 30.79 14.97 -13.00
CA TYR A 554 30.23 14.66 -11.69
C TYR A 554 31.26 14.96 -10.59
N ASP A 555 30.82 15.10 -9.36
CA ASP A 555 31.68 15.28 -8.19
C ASP A 555 31.94 13.96 -7.47
N ASP A 556 30.94 13.09 -7.41
CA ASP A 556 31.05 11.72 -6.89
C ASP A 556 30.16 10.76 -7.70
N ARG A 557 30.47 9.46 -7.62
CA ARG A 557 29.76 8.44 -8.35
C ARG A 557 29.59 7.15 -7.54
N ILE A 558 28.37 6.59 -7.55
CA ILE A 558 28.11 5.20 -7.18
C ILE A 558 28.14 4.37 -8.46
N GLY A 559 29.14 3.48 -8.54
CA GLY A 559 29.34 2.62 -9.71
C GLY A 559 28.29 1.52 -9.78
N LEU A 560 27.55 1.45 -10.88
CA LEU A 560 26.74 0.28 -11.22
C LEU A 560 27.57 -0.67 -12.08
N PRO A 561 27.28 -1.99 -12.07
CA PRO A 561 27.78 -2.92 -13.09
C PRO A 561 27.42 -2.44 -14.50
N ASP A 562 28.23 -2.77 -15.48
CA ASP A 562 27.96 -2.42 -16.89
C ASP A 562 26.94 -3.39 -17.53
N ASP A 563 25.79 -3.45 -16.93
CA ASP A 563 24.66 -4.27 -17.34
C ASP A 563 23.81 -3.58 -18.43
N PRO A 564 22.99 -4.33 -19.19
CA PRO A 564 22.00 -3.74 -20.06
C PRO A 564 21.12 -2.72 -19.30
N PRO A 565 20.65 -1.63 -19.93
CA PRO A 565 19.83 -0.60 -19.27
C PRO A 565 18.66 -1.17 -18.47
N TRP A 566 18.04 -2.21 -18.99
CA TRP A 566 16.91 -2.91 -18.37
C TRP A 566 17.24 -3.54 -17.01
N SER A 567 18.42 -4.11 -16.83
CA SER A 567 18.88 -4.62 -15.53
C SER A 567 19.38 -3.49 -14.64
N GLY A 568 20.01 -2.48 -15.23
CA GLY A 568 20.51 -1.30 -14.51
C GLY A 568 19.44 -0.51 -13.79
N VAL A 569 18.19 -0.52 -14.28
CA VAL A 569 17.03 0.11 -13.63
C VAL A 569 16.85 -0.42 -12.21
N PHE A 570 16.89 -1.73 -12.01
CA PHE A 570 16.68 -2.37 -10.70
C PHE A 570 17.81 -2.03 -9.72
N GLN A 571 19.06 -2.04 -10.19
CA GLN A 571 20.23 -1.69 -9.38
C GLN A 571 20.20 -0.20 -8.97
N ALA A 572 19.89 0.70 -9.90
CA ALA A 572 19.76 2.12 -9.61
C ALA A 572 18.65 2.41 -8.61
N ALA A 573 17.48 1.76 -8.77
CA ALA A 573 16.37 1.89 -7.82
C ALA A 573 16.78 1.40 -6.42
N GLY A 574 17.45 0.26 -6.30
CA GLY A 574 17.96 -0.26 -5.03
C GLY A 574 18.92 0.71 -4.33
N VAL A 575 19.84 1.34 -5.09
CA VAL A 575 20.75 2.38 -4.55
C VAL A 575 19.98 3.60 -4.06
N LEU A 576 19.02 4.09 -4.85
CA LEU A 576 18.23 5.28 -4.48
C LEU A 576 17.42 5.04 -3.21
N GLN A 577 16.81 3.86 -3.08
CA GLN A 577 16.09 3.44 -1.88
C GLN A 577 17.04 3.32 -0.67
N LEU A 578 18.20 2.71 -0.85
CA LEU A 578 19.19 2.52 0.20
C LEU A 578 19.79 3.87 0.67
N LEU A 579 20.07 4.80 -0.24
CA LEU A 579 20.53 6.15 0.11
C LEU A 579 19.47 6.90 0.93
N ALA A 580 18.21 6.90 0.50
CA ALA A 580 17.12 7.52 1.24
C ALA A 580 16.98 6.91 2.64
N TYR A 581 16.98 5.58 2.75
CA TYR A 581 16.95 4.84 4.01
C TYR A 581 18.10 5.25 4.94
N ARG A 582 19.34 5.25 4.44
CA ARG A 582 20.54 5.56 5.24
C ARG A 582 20.54 7.01 5.72
N VAL A 583 20.13 7.96 4.88
CA VAL A 583 20.01 9.37 5.27
C VAL A 583 18.94 9.54 6.36
N ALA A 584 17.77 8.93 6.21
CA ALA A 584 16.68 9.00 7.19
C ALA A 584 17.09 8.36 8.53
N SER A 585 17.74 7.20 8.48
CA SER A 585 18.27 6.51 9.67
C SER A 585 19.34 7.35 10.38
N ALA A 586 20.24 8.03 9.64
CA ALA A 586 21.25 8.94 10.19
C ALA A 586 20.64 10.23 10.79
N LEU A 587 19.44 10.63 10.35
CA LEU A 587 18.65 11.72 10.92
C LEU A 587 17.87 11.28 12.18
N GLY A 588 17.82 9.98 12.49
CA GLY A 588 17.06 9.42 13.61
C GLY A 588 15.54 9.36 13.36
N ASN A 589 15.11 9.42 12.09
CA ASN A 589 13.70 9.34 11.72
C ASN A 589 13.19 7.89 11.83
N ASP A 590 11.91 7.74 12.11
CA ASP A 590 11.20 6.46 11.95
C ASP A 590 11.01 6.21 10.44
N VAL A 591 11.75 5.24 9.89
CA VAL A 591 11.72 4.95 8.45
C VAL A 591 10.61 3.98 8.07
N ASP A 592 10.16 3.15 9.01
CA ASP A 592 9.08 2.20 8.78
C ASP A 592 7.69 2.86 8.87
N GLN A 593 7.58 3.87 9.75
CA GLN A 593 6.34 4.63 10.00
C GLN A 593 6.63 6.15 9.93
N PRO A 594 6.93 6.67 8.74
CA PRO A 594 7.18 8.11 8.60
C PRO A 594 5.93 8.91 8.94
N ARG A 595 6.15 10.08 9.56
CA ARG A 595 5.06 10.96 9.99
C ARG A 595 4.17 11.39 8.81
N ASN A 596 2.86 11.48 9.06
CA ASN A 596 1.86 11.94 8.10
C ASN A 596 1.73 11.07 6.85
N LEU A 597 2.22 9.83 6.88
CA LEU A 597 2.08 8.87 5.79
C LEU A 597 1.47 7.56 6.30
N ALA A 598 0.73 6.92 5.44
CA ALA A 598 0.20 5.59 5.64
C ALA A 598 0.53 4.70 4.42
N LYS A 599 0.66 3.39 4.64
CA LYS A 599 1.06 2.42 3.60
C LYS A 599 0.14 2.42 2.38
N SER A 600 -1.16 2.63 2.58
CA SER A 600 -2.16 2.63 1.51
C SER A 600 -3.26 3.65 1.83
N VAL A 601 -3.72 4.41 0.85
CA VAL A 601 -4.80 5.41 0.98
C VAL A 601 -6.10 4.78 0.48
N THR A 602 -7.00 4.43 1.41
CA THR A 602 -8.25 3.70 1.12
C THR A 602 -9.50 4.58 1.17
N VAL A 603 -9.35 5.84 1.44
CA VAL A 603 -10.41 6.87 1.43
C VAL A 603 -9.95 8.06 0.61
N GLU A 604 -10.93 8.82 0.08
CA GLU A 604 -10.65 10.08 -0.62
C GLU A 604 -10.36 11.24 0.34
#